data_d1f13e5ce9bb07ecbf71922593879398
#
_entry.id   d1f13e5ce9bb07ecbf71922593879398
#
_cell.length_a   1.000
_cell.length_b   1.000
_cell.length_c   1.000
_cell.angle_alpha   90.00
_cell.angle_beta   90.00
_cell.angle_gamma   90.00
#
_symmetry.space_group_name_H-M   'P 1'
#
loop_
_entity.id
_entity.type
_entity.pdbx_description
1 polymer ?
#
loop_
_entity_poly.entity_id
_entity_poly.type
_entity_poly.pdbx_seq_one_letter_code
_entity_poly.pdbx_strand_id
1 'polypeptide(L)'
;MKTRVERDSMGELEVLESALYGPQTQRALNNFPISGKRMPTAFVETLIQAKGAAAVANKSLGLLSPEISEAIYVASQELLGDDFMEHFPVDVYQTGSGTSSNMNANEVIANIASKQSGQTVSPNDHVNYGQSSNDIIPTCIHVSAVKEIKAKLLPSLVHLAKSISVKAKESKSFIKTGRTHLMDAMPIRFDQCLSAWETQINQNIDLIELMIPKLSLLAQGGTAIGTGINAHPKFSEEFCKEMSNLTGHQFKSSDNFFSQLGSQDTIVALSGHLKTCLLYTSPSPRDSDQ
;
A
#
# COMPACT_ATOMS: atom_id res chain seq x y z
N MET A 1 -13.10 30.65 -4.33
CA MET A 1 -12.90 29.57 -5.32
C MET A 1 -14.28 29.23 -5.86
N LYS A 2 -14.39 28.84 -7.14
CA LYS A 2 -15.69 28.42 -7.68
C LYS A 2 -16.02 27.02 -7.17
N THR A 3 -17.31 26.82 -6.83
CA THR A 3 -17.85 25.55 -6.36
C THR A 3 -18.97 25.07 -7.29
N ARG A 4 -19.21 23.77 -7.31
CA ARG A 4 -20.37 23.12 -7.90
C ARG A 4 -21.17 22.41 -6.81
N VAL A 5 -22.48 22.36 -6.98
CA VAL A 5 -23.36 21.62 -6.06
C VAL A 5 -23.44 20.17 -6.54
N GLU A 6 -23.13 19.25 -5.65
CA GLU A 6 -23.30 17.82 -5.85
C GLU A 6 -24.24 17.25 -4.80
N ARG A 7 -24.84 16.07 -5.07
CA ARG A 7 -25.81 15.44 -4.22
C ARG A 7 -25.49 13.98 -4.00
N ASP A 8 -25.59 13.55 -2.76
CA ASP A 8 -25.57 12.14 -2.37
C ASP A 8 -26.83 11.77 -1.56
N SER A 9 -26.88 10.57 -0.99
CA SER A 9 -27.98 10.11 -0.13
C SER A 9 -28.17 10.94 1.13
N MET A 10 -27.19 11.75 1.53
CA MET A 10 -27.20 12.59 2.73
C MET A 10 -27.58 14.05 2.43
N GLY A 11 -27.78 14.41 1.16
CA GLY A 11 -28.20 15.73 0.72
C GLY A 11 -27.16 16.45 -0.16
N GLU A 12 -27.42 17.73 -0.41
CA GLU A 12 -26.56 18.57 -1.26
C GLU A 12 -25.32 19.06 -0.52
N LEU A 13 -24.23 19.22 -1.25
CA LEU A 13 -22.95 19.69 -0.75
C LEU A 13 -22.19 20.44 -1.85
N GLU A 14 -21.51 21.52 -1.47
CA GLU A 14 -20.61 22.25 -2.37
C GLU A 14 -19.26 21.57 -2.43
N VAL A 15 -18.79 21.29 -3.64
CA VAL A 15 -17.48 20.74 -3.97
C VAL A 15 -16.74 21.72 -4.86
N LEU A 16 -15.42 21.82 -4.75
CA LEU A 16 -14.62 22.66 -5.62
C LEU A 16 -14.83 22.26 -7.10
N GLU A 17 -15.03 23.24 -7.98
CA GLU A 17 -15.29 22.98 -9.39
C GLU A 17 -14.13 22.22 -10.07
N SER A 18 -12.89 22.47 -9.63
CA SER A 18 -11.67 21.82 -10.14
C SER A 18 -11.45 20.41 -9.57
N ALA A 19 -12.13 20.03 -8.47
CA ALA A 19 -11.93 18.72 -7.85
C ALA A 19 -12.55 17.62 -8.70
N LEU A 20 -11.82 16.51 -8.87
CA LEU A 20 -12.33 15.31 -9.53
C LEU A 20 -13.14 14.42 -8.58
N TYR A 21 -12.96 14.59 -7.26
CA TYR A 21 -13.76 13.89 -6.26
C TYR A 21 -15.16 14.50 -6.12
N GLY A 22 -16.04 13.76 -5.47
CA GLY A 22 -17.45 14.11 -5.28
C GLY A 22 -17.83 14.38 -3.82
N PRO A 23 -19.13 14.28 -3.49
CA PRO A 23 -19.70 14.73 -2.21
C PRO A 23 -19.24 13.90 -1.03
N GLN A 24 -19.00 12.59 -1.17
CA GLN A 24 -18.56 11.75 -0.07
C GLN A 24 -17.13 12.09 0.39
N THR A 25 -16.25 12.36 -0.55
CA THR A 25 -14.89 12.86 -0.24
C THR A 25 -14.96 14.21 0.44
N GLN A 26 -15.77 15.14 -0.06
CA GLN A 26 -15.91 16.46 0.57
C GLN A 26 -16.46 16.36 2.00
N ARG A 27 -17.41 15.46 2.27
CA ARG A 27 -17.88 15.19 3.65
C ARG A 27 -16.76 14.67 4.54
N ALA A 28 -15.92 13.78 4.02
CA ALA A 28 -14.77 13.25 4.76
C ALA A 28 -13.78 14.38 5.11
N LEU A 29 -13.51 15.30 4.19
CA LEU A 29 -12.67 16.48 4.45
C LEU A 29 -13.25 17.39 5.52
N ASN A 30 -14.58 17.60 5.51
CA ASN A 30 -15.27 18.42 6.50
C ASN A 30 -15.28 17.75 7.88
N ASN A 31 -15.39 16.42 7.93
CA ASN A 31 -15.50 15.67 9.18
C ASN A 31 -14.15 15.37 9.84
N PHE A 32 -13.08 15.27 9.06
CA PHE A 32 -11.76 14.83 9.54
C PHE A 32 -10.62 15.81 9.20
N PRO A 33 -10.71 17.10 9.54
CA PRO A 33 -9.63 18.07 9.37
C PRO A 33 -8.62 17.95 10.53
N ILE A 34 -7.89 16.81 10.63
CA ILE A 34 -7.17 16.45 11.86
C ILE A 34 -5.68 16.77 11.74
N SER A 35 -4.95 16.14 10.82
CA SER A 35 -3.50 16.26 10.73
C SER A 35 -2.99 17.00 9.51
N GLY A 36 -3.80 17.12 8.47
CA GLY A 36 -3.39 17.62 7.16
C GLY A 36 -2.45 16.67 6.39
N LYS A 37 -2.20 15.46 6.90
CA LYS A 37 -1.39 14.44 6.22
C LYS A 37 -2.27 13.58 5.34
N ARG A 38 -1.95 13.50 4.07
CA ARG A 38 -2.61 12.63 3.10
C ARG A 38 -2.16 11.18 3.25
N MET A 39 -2.92 10.26 2.70
CA MET A 39 -2.50 8.86 2.57
C MET A 39 -1.19 8.75 1.78
N PRO A 40 -0.32 7.76 2.10
CA PRO A 40 0.93 7.55 1.35
C PRO A 40 0.67 7.35 -0.15
N THR A 41 1.49 7.96 -1.00
CA THR A 41 1.37 7.87 -2.46
C THR A 41 1.30 6.42 -2.95
N ALA A 42 2.18 5.54 -2.46
CA ALA A 42 2.19 4.13 -2.84
C ALA A 42 0.88 3.39 -2.49
N PHE A 43 0.19 3.79 -1.40
CA PHE A 43 -1.11 3.25 -1.06
C PHE A 43 -2.19 3.74 -2.02
N VAL A 44 -2.22 5.04 -2.34
CA VAL A 44 -3.21 5.63 -3.25
C VAL A 44 -3.03 5.08 -4.66
N GLU A 45 -1.80 5.01 -5.18
CA GLU A 45 -1.49 4.34 -6.46
C GLU A 45 -2.04 2.92 -6.50
N THR A 46 -1.79 2.16 -5.43
CA THR A 46 -2.27 0.78 -5.34
C THR A 46 -3.80 0.71 -5.31
N LEU A 47 -4.46 1.64 -4.61
CA LEU A 47 -5.92 1.72 -4.57
C LEU A 47 -6.50 2.00 -5.97
N ILE A 48 -5.92 2.92 -6.71
CA ILE A 48 -6.30 3.22 -8.10
C ILE A 48 -6.12 1.97 -8.98
N GLN A 49 -4.96 1.32 -8.92
CA GLN A 49 -4.68 0.09 -9.66
C GLN A 49 -5.68 -1.02 -9.31
N ALA A 50 -6.01 -1.17 -8.04
CA ALA A 50 -6.97 -2.17 -7.57
C ALA A 50 -8.39 -1.92 -8.12
N LYS A 51 -8.80 -0.66 -8.29
CA LYS A 51 -10.10 -0.36 -8.94
C LYS A 51 -10.11 -0.76 -10.41
N GLY A 52 -9.03 -0.50 -11.13
CA GLY A 52 -8.87 -0.97 -12.51
C GLY A 52 -8.89 -2.50 -12.59
N ALA A 53 -8.14 -3.20 -11.74
CA ALA A 53 -8.13 -4.66 -11.67
C ALA A 53 -9.51 -5.25 -11.35
N ALA A 54 -10.25 -4.64 -10.42
CA ALA A 54 -11.60 -5.06 -10.06
C ALA A 54 -12.57 -4.90 -11.24
N ALA A 55 -12.47 -3.83 -12.02
CA ALA A 55 -13.29 -3.61 -13.20
C ALA A 55 -13.04 -4.69 -14.27
N VAL A 56 -11.77 -5.03 -14.54
CA VAL A 56 -11.38 -6.09 -15.49
C VAL A 56 -11.86 -7.45 -15.00
N ALA A 57 -11.70 -7.76 -13.70
CA ALA A 57 -12.19 -9.00 -13.10
C ALA A 57 -13.72 -9.12 -13.23
N ASN A 58 -14.47 -8.06 -12.92
CA ASN A 58 -15.92 -8.06 -13.04
C ASN A 58 -16.40 -8.19 -14.50
N LYS A 59 -15.67 -7.60 -15.46
CA LYS A 59 -15.90 -7.80 -16.90
C LYS A 59 -15.73 -9.26 -17.30
N SER A 60 -14.63 -9.90 -16.87
CA SER A 60 -14.35 -11.31 -17.20
C SER A 60 -15.45 -12.26 -16.65
N LEU A 61 -16.10 -11.86 -15.57
CA LEU A 61 -17.20 -12.58 -14.93
C LEU A 61 -18.60 -12.22 -15.48
N GLY A 62 -18.68 -11.29 -16.46
CA GLY A 62 -19.94 -10.85 -17.07
C GLY A 62 -20.79 -9.95 -16.16
N LEU A 63 -20.20 -9.31 -15.15
CA LEU A 63 -20.89 -8.50 -14.14
C LEU A 63 -20.87 -7.00 -14.47
N LEU A 64 -19.89 -6.55 -15.24
CA LEU A 64 -19.82 -5.21 -15.82
C LEU A 64 -19.79 -5.29 -17.34
N SER A 65 -20.43 -4.32 -18.01
CA SER A 65 -20.32 -4.25 -19.46
C SER A 65 -18.88 -3.97 -19.89
N PRO A 66 -18.47 -4.45 -21.07
CA PRO A 66 -17.14 -4.18 -21.60
C PRO A 66 -16.79 -2.67 -21.62
N GLU A 67 -17.75 -1.83 -22.00
CA GLU A 67 -17.60 -0.39 -22.16
C GLU A 67 -17.35 0.29 -20.80
N ILE A 68 -18.14 -0.03 -19.78
CA ILE A 68 -17.98 0.50 -18.42
C ILE A 68 -16.65 0.05 -17.80
N SER A 69 -16.32 -1.23 -17.96
CA SER A 69 -15.07 -1.78 -17.44
C SER A 69 -13.86 -1.12 -18.08
N GLU A 70 -13.88 -0.95 -19.40
CA GLU A 70 -12.79 -0.31 -20.14
C GLU A 70 -12.64 1.16 -19.72
N ALA A 71 -13.76 1.89 -19.58
CA ALA A 71 -13.74 3.27 -19.12
C ALA A 71 -13.09 3.39 -17.71
N ILE A 72 -13.44 2.51 -16.78
CA ILE A 72 -12.85 2.49 -15.44
C ILE A 72 -11.35 2.14 -15.50
N TYR A 73 -10.98 1.15 -16.30
CA TYR A 73 -9.58 0.72 -16.44
C TYR A 73 -8.72 1.83 -17.04
N VAL A 74 -9.14 2.43 -18.15
CA VAL A 74 -8.41 3.53 -18.79
C VAL A 74 -8.28 4.72 -17.85
N ALA A 75 -9.38 5.13 -17.19
CA ALA A 75 -9.36 6.20 -16.21
C ALA A 75 -8.37 5.93 -15.07
N SER A 76 -8.30 4.68 -14.59
CA SER A 76 -7.36 4.29 -13.54
C SER A 76 -5.90 4.33 -14.00
N GLN A 77 -5.61 4.02 -15.27
CA GLN A 77 -4.24 4.09 -15.79
C GLN A 77 -3.80 5.54 -16.02
N GLU A 78 -4.65 6.37 -16.61
CA GLU A 78 -4.33 7.78 -16.89
C GLU A 78 -4.19 8.60 -15.61
N LEU A 79 -4.98 8.27 -14.57
CA LEU A 79 -4.91 8.95 -13.28
C LEU A 79 -3.55 8.78 -12.59
N LEU A 80 -2.78 7.74 -12.90
CA LEU A 80 -1.44 7.49 -12.32
C LEU A 80 -0.33 8.36 -12.95
N GLY A 81 -0.67 9.33 -13.76
CA GLY A 81 0.26 10.36 -14.26
C GLY A 81 0.72 11.36 -13.20
N ASP A 82 1.31 12.46 -13.64
CA ASP A 82 1.78 13.52 -12.76
C ASP A 82 0.64 14.17 -11.95
N ASP A 83 0.93 14.54 -10.69
CA ASP A 83 0.07 15.32 -9.79
C ASP A 83 -1.27 14.69 -9.36
N PHE A 84 -1.50 13.37 -9.59
CA PHE A 84 -2.76 12.71 -9.22
C PHE A 84 -3.11 12.87 -7.73
N MET A 85 -2.12 13.03 -6.85
CA MET A 85 -2.32 13.16 -5.40
C MET A 85 -3.12 14.42 -5.01
N GLU A 86 -3.28 15.40 -5.89
CA GLU A 86 -4.14 16.58 -5.65
C GLU A 86 -5.62 16.17 -5.51
N HIS A 87 -6.02 15.09 -6.16
CA HIS A 87 -7.38 14.54 -6.11
C HIS A 87 -7.64 13.61 -4.93
N PHE A 88 -6.61 13.34 -4.09
CA PHE A 88 -6.68 12.48 -2.91
C PHE A 88 -6.32 13.23 -1.63
N PRO A 89 -7.15 14.21 -1.22
CA PRO A 89 -6.85 15.09 -0.10
C PRO A 89 -7.25 14.53 1.27
N VAL A 90 -7.85 13.32 1.35
CA VAL A 90 -8.36 12.75 2.60
C VAL A 90 -7.23 12.52 3.60
N ASP A 91 -7.46 12.95 4.86
CA ASP A 91 -6.51 12.80 5.97
C ASP A 91 -6.28 11.31 6.31
N VAL A 92 -5.07 11.00 6.78
CA VAL A 92 -4.76 9.64 7.30
C VAL A 92 -5.62 9.28 8.50
N TYR A 93 -6.01 10.23 9.31
CA TYR A 93 -6.98 10.08 10.40
C TYR A 93 -8.40 10.28 9.85
N GLN A 94 -9.02 9.20 9.48
CA GLN A 94 -10.34 9.12 8.88
C GLN A 94 -11.19 8.03 9.55
N THR A 95 -12.26 7.58 8.90
CA THR A 95 -13.05 6.43 9.37
C THR A 95 -12.15 5.19 9.53
N GLY A 96 -12.34 4.40 10.58
CA GLY A 96 -11.49 3.26 10.93
C GLY A 96 -11.37 2.19 9.84
N SER A 97 -12.40 2.04 8.99
CA SER A 97 -12.39 1.12 7.84
C SER A 97 -11.65 1.67 6.61
N GLY A 98 -11.18 2.92 6.61
CA GLY A 98 -10.60 3.59 5.45
C GLY A 98 -11.60 3.91 4.34
N THR A 99 -12.91 3.89 4.65
CA THR A 99 -13.96 4.09 3.64
C THR A 99 -13.88 5.45 2.96
N SER A 100 -13.37 6.48 3.64
CA SER A 100 -13.20 7.81 3.05
C SER A 100 -12.21 7.78 1.89
N SER A 101 -11.08 7.08 2.02
CA SER A 101 -10.12 6.88 0.92
C SER A 101 -10.69 6.00 -0.19
N ASN A 102 -11.42 4.93 0.16
CA ASN A 102 -12.07 4.07 -0.83
C ASN A 102 -13.07 4.86 -1.69
N MET A 103 -13.94 5.65 -1.04
CA MET A 103 -14.93 6.48 -1.76
C MET A 103 -14.26 7.60 -2.56
N ASN A 104 -13.17 8.17 -2.06
CA ASN A 104 -12.39 9.15 -2.82
C ASN A 104 -11.90 8.56 -4.16
N ALA A 105 -11.31 7.37 -4.14
CA ALA A 105 -10.89 6.70 -5.36
C ALA A 105 -12.07 6.38 -6.29
N ASN A 106 -13.19 5.89 -5.73
CA ASN A 106 -14.39 5.59 -6.51
C ASN A 106 -14.94 6.83 -7.23
N GLU A 107 -15.05 7.96 -6.52
CA GLU A 107 -15.58 9.21 -7.07
C GLU A 107 -14.67 9.80 -8.15
N VAL A 108 -13.35 9.84 -7.92
CA VAL A 108 -12.38 10.36 -8.88
C VAL A 108 -12.39 9.53 -10.16
N ILE A 109 -12.29 8.21 -10.04
CA ILE A 109 -12.28 7.31 -11.21
C ILE A 109 -13.60 7.38 -11.96
N ALA A 110 -14.75 7.38 -11.25
CA ALA A 110 -16.05 7.48 -11.87
C ALA A 110 -16.24 8.79 -12.65
N ASN A 111 -15.74 9.89 -12.12
CA ASN A 111 -15.80 11.21 -12.78
C ASN A 111 -14.99 11.19 -14.08
N ILE A 112 -13.74 10.71 -14.06
CA ILE A 112 -12.88 10.63 -15.24
C ILE A 112 -13.50 9.67 -16.27
N ALA A 113 -13.86 8.45 -15.85
CA ALA A 113 -14.45 7.44 -16.71
C ALA A 113 -15.74 7.93 -17.39
N SER A 114 -16.61 8.65 -16.64
CA SER A 114 -17.83 9.22 -17.19
C SER A 114 -17.56 10.30 -18.25
N LYS A 115 -16.60 11.18 -17.99
CA LYS A 115 -16.23 12.25 -18.92
C LYS A 115 -15.64 11.71 -20.24
N GLN A 116 -14.82 10.67 -20.14
CA GLN A 116 -14.12 10.09 -21.30
C GLN A 116 -15.05 9.21 -22.15
N SER A 117 -15.87 8.39 -21.50
CA SER A 117 -16.75 7.47 -22.21
C SER A 117 -18.05 8.09 -22.70
N GLY A 118 -18.44 9.24 -22.15
CA GLY A 118 -19.75 9.85 -22.39
C GLY A 118 -20.92 9.06 -21.75
N GLN A 119 -20.61 8.05 -20.92
CA GLN A 119 -21.59 7.25 -20.19
C GLN A 119 -21.54 7.59 -18.71
N THR A 120 -22.65 7.42 -18.00
CA THR A 120 -22.65 7.60 -16.54
C THR A 120 -22.00 6.40 -15.86
N VAL A 121 -20.85 6.60 -15.22
CA VAL A 121 -20.17 5.61 -14.39
C VAL A 121 -20.45 5.92 -12.93
N SER A 122 -21.13 4.99 -12.24
CA SER A 122 -21.46 5.13 -10.81
C SER A 122 -20.25 4.76 -9.94
N PRO A 123 -19.88 5.60 -8.93
CA PRO A 123 -18.84 5.25 -7.98
C PRO A 123 -19.14 3.97 -7.20
N ASN A 124 -20.38 3.74 -6.82
CA ASN A 124 -20.80 2.60 -6.02
C ASN A 124 -21.10 1.36 -6.87
N ASP A 125 -21.96 1.54 -7.91
CA ASP A 125 -22.50 0.41 -8.64
C ASP A 125 -21.56 -0.13 -9.73
N HIS A 126 -20.58 0.68 -10.17
CA HIS A 126 -19.62 0.29 -11.19
C HIS A 126 -18.20 0.20 -10.64
N VAL A 127 -17.62 1.30 -10.14
CA VAL A 127 -16.21 1.31 -9.68
C VAL A 127 -16.00 0.43 -8.45
N ASN A 128 -16.97 0.42 -7.53
CA ASN A 128 -16.90 -0.38 -6.29
C ASN A 128 -17.67 -1.72 -6.39
N TYR A 129 -18.08 -2.14 -7.58
CA TYR A 129 -18.89 -3.36 -7.72
C TYR A 129 -18.21 -4.60 -7.15
N GLY A 130 -18.92 -5.33 -6.29
CA GLY A 130 -18.42 -6.56 -5.64
C GLY A 130 -17.33 -6.31 -4.59
N GLN A 131 -17.16 -5.07 -4.12
CA GLN A 131 -16.15 -4.67 -3.14
C GLN A 131 -16.76 -4.04 -1.89
N SER A 132 -16.00 -4.01 -0.82
CA SER A 132 -16.24 -3.22 0.38
C SER A 132 -14.96 -2.45 0.75
N SER A 133 -15.08 -1.36 1.52
CA SER A 133 -13.90 -0.75 2.14
C SER A 133 -13.16 -1.75 3.03
N ASN A 134 -13.89 -2.69 3.62
CA ASN A 134 -13.34 -3.67 4.57
C ASN A 134 -12.40 -4.69 3.92
N ASP A 135 -12.56 -5.01 2.63
CA ASP A 135 -11.65 -5.89 1.90
C ASP A 135 -10.64 -5.15 1.03
N ILE A 136 -11.03 -4.03 0.39
CA ILE A 136 -10.11 -3.31 -0.50
C ILE A 136 -8.99 -2.59 0.26
N ILE A 137 -9.28 -2.00 1.43
CA ILE A 137 -8.27 -1.27 2.19
C ILE A 137 -7.15 -2.19 2.70
N PRO A 138 -7.40 -3.32 3.41
CA PRO A 138 -6.34 -4.25 3.77
C PRO A 138 -5.63 -4.84 2.55
N THR A 139 -6.33 -5.11 1.45
CA THR A 139 -5.71 -5.51 0.19
C THR A 139 -4.69 -4.49 -0.29
N CYS A 140 -5.05 -3.20 -0.33
CA CYS A 140 -4.14 -2.14 -0.77
C CYS A 140 -2.95 -1.94 0.18
N ILE A 141 -3.13 -2.11 1.48
CA ILE A 141 -2.03 -2.09 2.46
C ILE A 141 -1.02 -3.21 2.14
N HIS A 142 -1.48 -4.43 1.93
CA HIS A 142 -0.64 -5.58 1.60
C HIS A 142 0.10 -5.38 0.27
N VAL A 143 -0.62 -5.04 -0.80
CA VAL A 143 -0.05 -4.86 -2.14
C VAL A 143 0.97 -3.73 -2.17
N SER A 144 0.64 -2.57 -1.59
CA SER A 144 1.57 -1.44 -1.54
C SER A 144 2.83 -1.77 -0.74
N ALA A 145 2.71 -2.50 0.37
CA ALA A 145 3.85 -2.97 1.15
C ALA A 145 4.76 -3.89 0.32
N VAL A 146 4.21 -4.88 -0.40
CA VAL A 146 5.01 -5.77 -1.27
C VAL A 146 5.74 -4.97 -2.36
N LYS A 147 5.04 -4.04 -3.02
CA LYS A 147 5.65 -3.17 -4.05
C LYS A 147 6.84 -2.38 -3.49
N GLU A 148 6.65 -1.67 -2.39
CA GLU A 148 7.69 -0.82 -1.79
C GLU A 148 8.87 -1.64 -1.22
N ILE A 149 8.59 -2.79 -0.61
CA ILE A 149 9.64 -3.71 -0.13
C ILE A 149 10.50 -4.18 -1.30
N LYS A 150 9.89 -4.68 -2.37
CA LYS A 150 10.65 -5.24 -3.50
C LYS A 150 11.32 -4.18 -4.36
N ALA A 151 10.68 -3.04 -4.58
CA ALA A 151 11.23 -2.01 -5.45
C ALA A 151 12.29 -1.13 -4.77
N LYS A 152 12.19 -0.91 -3.46
CA LYS A 152 13.03 0.06 -2.76
C LYS A 152 13.79 -0.53 -1.59
N LEU A 153 13.10 -1.17 -0.64
CA LEU A 153 13.72 -1.56 0.62
C LEU A 153 14.78 -2.66 0.44
N LEU A 154 14.41 -3.79 -0.15
CA LEU A 154 15.35 -4.91 -0.34
C LEU A 154 16.57 -4.51 -1.18
N PRO A 155 16.44 -3.83 -2.34
CA PRO A 155 17.59 -3.35 -3.09
C PRO A 155 18.50 -2.42 -2.27
N SER A 156 17.93 -1.55 -1.44
CA SER A 156 18.69 -0.63 -0.58
C SER A 156 19.46 -1.37 0.52
N LEU A 157 18.84 -2.37 1.16
CA LEU A 157 19.50 -3.20 2.18
C LEU A 157 20.63 -4.05 1.57
N VAL A 158 20.39 -4.65 0.41
CA VAL A 158 21.44 -5.40 -0.32
C VAL A 158 22.60 -4.49 -0.70
N HIS A 159 22.31 -3.28 -1.17
CA HIS A 159 23.35 -2.30 -1.47
C HIS A 159 24.16 -1.92 -0.22
N LEU A 160 23.49 -1.69 0.90
CA LEU A 160 24.15 -1.36 2.17
C LEU A 160 25.03 -2.52 2.66
N ALA A 161 24.53 -3.76 2.67
CA ALA A 161 25.29 -4.95 3.05
C ALA A 161 26.57 -5.09 2.20
N LYS A 162 26.42 -4.94 0.86
CA LYS A 162 27.55 -4.98 -0.06
C LYS A 162 28.58 -3.88 0.20
N SER A 163 28.12 -2.66 0.48
CA SER A 163 29.02 -1.52 0.77
C SER A 163 29.82 -1.76 2.05
N ILE A 164 29.18 -2.31 3.10
CA ILE A 164 29.84 -2.71 4.35
C ILE A 164 30.86 -3.82 4.08
N SER A 165 30.49 -4.85 3.29
CA SER A 165 31.40 -5.95 2.92
C SER A 165 32.67 -5.46 2.22
N VAL A 166 32.53 -4.53 1.27
CA VAL A 166 33.67 -3.89 0.60
C VAL A 166 34.55 -3.15 1.60
N LYS A 167 33.94 -2.33 2.43
CA LYS A 167 34.67 -1.56 3.46
C LYS A 167 35.35 -2.45 4.49
N ALA A 168 34.72 -3.57 4.86
CA ALA A 168 35.35 -4.55 5.74
C ALA A 168 36.64 -5.12 5.13
N LYS A 169 36.62 -5.49 3.85
CA LYS A 169 37.84 -5.99 3.15
C LYS A 169 38.97 -4.96 3.13
N GLU A 170 38.64 -3.70 2.83
CA GLU A 170 39.63 -2.60 2.84
C GLU A 170 40.22 -2.32 4.23
N SER A 171 39.43 -2.57 5.27
CA SER A 171 39.80 -2.26 6.67
C SER A 171 40.44 -3.45 7.41
N LYS A 172 40.71 -4.56 6.76
CA LYS A 172 41.16 -5.80 7.38
C LYS A 172 42.47 -5.68 8.14
N SER A 173 43.38 -4.81 7.69
CA SER A 173 44.68 -4.57 8.36
C SER A 173 44.62 -3.66 9.57
N PHE A 174 43.51 -2.95 9.77
CA PHE A 174 43.39 -2.01 10.86
C PHE A 174 42.89 -2.67 12.15
N ILE A 175 43.56 -2.38 13.25
CA ILE A 175 43.24 -2.88 14.59
C ILE A 175 42.65 -1.74 15.41
N LYS A 176 41.63 -2.02 16.18
CA LYS A 176 41.05 -1.12 17.18
C LYS A 176 40.96 -1.79 18.54
N THR A 177 40.73 -1.00 19.58
CA THR A 177 40.39 -1.53 20.90
C THR A 177 38.94 -2.09 20.86
N GLY A 178 38.78 -3.36 21.24
CA GLY A 178 37.46 -3.90 21.63
C GLY A 178 37.12 -3.40 23.03
N ARG A 179 35.84 -3.21 23.33
CA ARG A 179 35.37 -2.72 24.63
C ARG A 179 34.25 -3.61 25.18
N THR A 180 34.25 -3.79 26.49
CA THR A 180 33.18 -4.40 27.26
C THR A 180 32.95 -3.54 28.50
N HIS A 181 31.69 -3.36 28.90
CA HIS A 181 31.35 -2.51 30.06
C HIS A 181 31.95 -1.10 29.98
N LEU A 182 32.03 -0.52 28.79
CA LEU A 182 32.67 0.79 28.53
C LEU A 182 34.18 0.85 28.87
N MET A 183 34.84 -0.28 29.10
CA MET A 183 36.25 -0.41 29.40
C MET A 183 37.02 -1.06 28.26
N ASP A 184 38.26 -0.69 28.07
CA ASP A 184 39.15 -1.30 27.09
C ASP A 184 39.32 -2.80 27.38
N ALA A 185 39.17 -3.60 26.33
CA ALA A 185 39.31 -5.04 26.37
C ALA A 185 40.38 -5.50 25.35
N MET A 186 40.13 -6.62 24.68
CA MET A 186 41.06 -7.20 23.72
C MET A 186 41.07 -6.42 22.38
N PRO A 187 42.20 -6.39 21.66
CA PRO A 187 42.26 -5.84 20.31
C PRO A 187 41.35 -6.63 19.35
N ILE A 188 40.68 -5.91 18.48
CA ILE A 188 39.86 -6.48 17.39
C ILE A 188 40.17 -5.78 16.07
N ARG A 189 39.93 -6.43 14.95
CA ARG A 189 40.04 -5.80 13.64
C ARG A 189 38.76 -5.06 13.27
N PHE A 190 38.91 -3.98 12.48
CA PHE A 190 37.75 -3.24 11.97
C PHE A 190 36.80 -4.11 11.12
N ASP A 191 37.35 -5.03 10.30
CA ASP A 191 36.54 -5.94 9.49
C ASP A 191 35.63 -6.84 10.34
N GLN A 192 36.06 -7.21 11.57
CA GLN A 192 35.24 -8.01 12.48
C GLN A 192 34.01 -7.21 12.97
N CYS A 193 34.14 -5.93 13.27
CA CYS A 193 33.00 -5.08 13.62
C CYS A 193 32.05 -4.88 12.44
N LEU A 194 32.60 -4.60 11.27
CA LEU A 194 31.78 -4.39 10.06
C LEU A 194 31.08 -5.67 9.63
N SER A 195 31.72 -6.84 9.78
CA SER A 195 31.07 -8.12 9.48
C SER A 195 29.84 -8.41 10.36
N ALA A 196 29.82 -7.92 11.59
CA ALA A 196 28.65 -8.03 12.46
C ALA A 196 27.45 -7.25 11.86
N TRP A 197 27.68 -6.02 11.40
CA TRP A 197 26.63 -5.22 10.77
C TRP A 197 26.15 -5.84 9.45
N GLU A 198 27.06 -6.32 8.59
CA GLU A 198 26.73 -7.04 7.37
C GLU A 198 25.83 -8.25 7.67
N THR A 199 26.19 -9.04 8.67
CA THR A 199 25.41 -10.21 9.11
C THR A 199 24.01 -9.81 9.58
N GLN A 200 23.91 -8.77 10.40
CA GLN A 200 22.60 -8.28 10.90
C GLN A 200 21.70 -7.78 9.78
N ILE A 201 22.25 -7.06 8.79
CA ILE A 201 21.47 -6.60 7.63
C ILE A 201 20.99 -7.78 6.81
N ASN A 202 21.84 -8.76 6.50
CA ASN A 202 21.46 -9.94 5.75
C ASN A 202 20.36 -10.76 6.47
N GLN A 203 20.46 -10.95 7.78
CA GLN A 203 19.41 -11.59 8.58
C GLN A 203 18.07 -10.83 8.50
N ASN A 204 18.10 -9.50 8.49
CA ASN A 204 16.87 -8.70 8.33
C ASN A 204 16.30 -8.79 6.91
N ILE A 205 17.15 -8.88 5.87
CA ILE A 205 16.71 -9.16 4.50
C ILE A 205 15.94 -10.47 4.47
N ASP A 206 16.51 -11.56 5.01
CA ASP A 206 15.88 -12.87 5.06
C ASP A 206 14.52 -12.83 5.78
N LEU A 207 14.43 -12.15 6.92
CA LEU A 207 13.18 -12.01 7.68
C LEU A 207 12.11 -11.23 6.90
N ILE A 208 12.50 -10.17 6.21
CA ILE A 208 11.57 -9.37 5.39
C ILE A 208 11.09 -10.20 4.18
N GLU A 209 11.99 -10.94 3.52
CA GLU A 209 11.63 -11.82 2.41
C GLU A 209 10.64 -12.92 2.84
N LEU A 210 10.79 -13.49 4.02
CA LEU A 210 9.86 -14.47 4.59
C LEU A 210 8.45 -13.91 4.82
N MET A 211 8.28 -12.58 4.91
CA MET A 211 6.97 -11.96 5.05
C MET A 211 6.23 -11.81 3.72
N ILE A 212 6.94 -11.77 2.58
CA ILE A 212 6.34 -11.50 1.26
C ILE A 212 5.23 -12.51 0.90
N PRO A 213 5.39 -13.84 1.09
CA PRO A 213 4.31 -14.78 0.79
C PRO A 213 3.03 -14.53 1.61
N LYS A 214 3.15 -14.10 2.87
CA LYS A 214 2.01 -13.77 3.73
C LYS A 214 1.34 -12.46 3.31
N LEU A 215 2.13 -11.44 2.97
CA LEU A 215 1.64 -10.18 2.42
C LEU A 215 0.97 -10.35 1.06
N SER A 216 1.32 -11.39 0.32
CA SER A 216 0.74 -11.69 -1.00
C SER A 216 -0.61 -12.39 -0.92
N LEU A 217 -1.13 -12.70 0.27
CA LEU A 217 -2.49 -13.18 0.47
C LEU A 217 -3.42 -11.97 0.68
N LEU A 218 -4.42 -11.84 -0.19
CA LEU A 218 -5.27 -10.65 -0.24
C LEU A 218 -6.67 -10.90 0.34
N ALA A 219 -7.21 -9.88 0.99
CA ALA A 219 -8.55 -9.86 1.57
C ALA A 219 -9.67 -9.67 0.52
N GLN A 220 -9.31 -9.23 -0.70
CA GLN A 220 -10.27 -8.86 -1.73
C GLN A 220 -11.19 -10.01 -2.11
N GLY A 221 -12.49 -9.75 -2.10
CA GLY A 221 -13.54 -10.75 -2.31
C GLY A 221 -14.24 -11.19 -1.02
N GLY A 222 -13.66 -10.89 0.17
CA GLY A 222 -14.34 -11.09 1.45
C GLY A 222 -15.49 -10.13 1.69
N THR A 223 -15.50 -9.01 0.98
CA THR A 223 -16.48 -7.92 1.06
C THR A 223 -16.63 -7.34 2.47
N ALA A 224 -17.85 -7.18 2.98
CA ALA A 224 -18.10 -6.45 4.22
C ALA A 224 -17.59 -7.16 5.48
N ILE A 225 -17.76 -8.48 5.56
CA ILE A 225 -17.51 -9.26 6.80
C ILE A 225 -16.77 -10.59 6.55
N GLY A 226 -16.31 -10.86 5.33
CA GLY A 226 -15.57 -12.09 5.02
C GLY A 226 -16.40 -13.19 4.35
N THR A 227 -17.71 -12.98 4.16
CA THR A 227 -18.63 -13.97 3.54
C THR A 227 -18.71 -13.85 2.02
N GLY A 228 -18.12 -12.81 1.43
CA GLY A 228 -18.20 -12.56 0.00
C GLY A 228 -19.58 -12.11 -0.50
N ILE A 229 -20.41 -11.56 0.39
CA ILE A 229 -21.75 -11.07 0.01
C ILE A 229 -21.65 -10.03 -1.11
N ASN A 230 -22.50 -10.16 -2.14
CA ASN A 230 -22.52 -9.31 -3.35
C ASN A 230 -21.27 -9.41 -4.25
N ALA A 231 -20.35 -10.34 -4.00
CA ALA A 231 -19.25 -10.65 -4.91
C ALA A 231 -19.50 -12.01 -5.60
N HIS A 232 -19.05 -12.14 -6.85
CA HIS A 232 -19.07 -13.42 -7.54
C HIS A 232 -18.06 -14.39 -6.89
N PRO A 233 -18.35 -15.70 -6.76
CA PRO A 233 -17.44 -16.66 -6.11
C PRO A 233 -16.00 -16.68 -6.67
N LYS A 234 -15.82 -16.37 -7.95
CA LYS A 234 -14.51 -16.30 -8.61
C LYS A 234 -13.90 -14.90 -8.62
N PHE A 235 -14.56 -13.90 -8.02
CA PHE A 235 -14.09 -12.51 -8.09
C PHE A 235 -12.68 -12.35 -7.48
N SER A 236 -12.43 -12.95 -6.32
CA SER A 236 -11.15 -12.87 -5.66
C SER A 236 -9.99 -13.42 -6.52
N GLU A 237 -10.20 -14.56 -7.17
CA GLU A 237 -9.19 -15.19 -8.04
C GLU A 237 -8.88 -14.32 -9.26
N GLU A 238 -9.90 -13.84 -9.97
CA GLU A 238 -9.73 -12.99 -11.15
C GLU A 238 -9.09 -11.64 -10.75
N PHE A 239 -9.52 -11.05 -9.63
CA PHE A 239 -8.91 -9.84 -9.10
C PHE A 239 -7.41 -10.04 -8.81
N CYS A 240 -7.04 -11.10 -8.08
CA CYS A 240 -5.64 -11.39 -7.75
C CYS A 240 -4.78 -11.60 -9.01
N LYS A 241 -5.34 -12.25 -10.02
CA LYS A 241 -4.70 -12.43 -11.34
C LYS A 241 -4.41 -11.08 -12.01
N GLU A 242 -5.40 -10.20 -12.06
CA GLU A 242 -5.25 -8.87 -12.67
C GLU A 242 -4.29 -7.98 -11.86
N MET A 243 -4.35 -8.00 -10.52
CA MET A 243 -3.37 -7.31 -9.69
C MET A 243 -1.95 -7.84 -9.89
N SER A 244 -1.80 -9.16 -10.08
CA SER A 244 -0.48 -9.75 -10.38
C SER A 244 0.06 -9.29 -11.73
N ASN A 245 -0.80 -9.20 -12.75
CA ASN A 245 -0.45 -8.69 -14.08
C ASN A 245 -0.01 -7.22 -14.02
N LEU A 246 -0.77 -6.38 -13.33
CA LEU A 246 -0.50 -4.93 -13.23
C LEU A 246 0.78 -4.61 -12.45
N THR A 247 1.08 -5.39 -11.41
CA THR A 247 2.19 -5.08 -10.50
C THR A 247 3.46 -5.87 -10.78
N GLY A 248 3.38 -6.93 -11.57
CA GLY A 248 4.50 -7.88 -11.79
C GLY A 248 4.81 -8.75 -10.57
N HIS A 249 3.92 -8.78 -9.54
CA HIS A 249 4.08 -9.57 -8.34
C HIS A 249 2.93 -10.57 -8.20
N GLN A 250 3.24 -11.78 -7.71
CA GLN A 250 2.22 -12.82 -7.55
C GLN A 250 1.38 -12.58 -6.29
N PHE A 251 0.09 -12.38 -6.47
CA PHE A 251 -0.91 -12.29 -5.40
C PHE A 251 -1.90 -13.45 -5.50
N LYS A 252 -2.46 -13.82 -4.36
CA LYS A 252 -3.45 -14.91 -4.25
C LYS A 252 -4.58 -14.49 -3.32
N SER A 253 -5.75 -15.06 -3.56
CA SER A 253 -6.86 -15.00 -2.63
C SER A 253 -6.48 -15.62 -1.29
N SER A 254 -6.87 -15.00 -0.19
CA SER A 254 -6.71 -15.60 1.13
C SER A 254 -7.61 -16.81 1.29
N ASP A 255 -7.12 -17.84 1.97
CA ASP A 255 -7.91 -19.02 2.36
C ASP A 255 -8.92 -18.69 3.47
N ASN A 256 -8.74 -17.56 4.17
CA ASN A 256 -9.60 -17.13 5.27
C ASN A 256 -9.78 -15.61 5.27
N PHE A 257 -10.85 -15.14 4.64
CA PHE A 257 -11.19 -13.73 4.61
C PHE A 257 -11.53 -13.15 5.98
N PHE A 258 -12.05 -13.95 6.92
CA PHE A 258 -12.41 -13.44 8.25
C PHE A 258 -11.17 -12.98 9.02
N SER A 259 -10.06 -13.71 8.92
CA SER A 259 -8.81 -13.30 9.54
C SER A 259 -8.21 -12.07 8.84
N GLN A 260 -8.28 -12.00 7.52
CA GLN A 260 -7.70 -10.88 6.74
C GLN A 260 -8.47 -9.56 6.89
N LEU A 261 -9.77 -9.64 7.13
CA LEU A 261 -10.60 -8.45 7.38
C LEU A 261 -10.58 -8.04 8.86
N GLY A 262 -10.52 -9.02 9.76
CA GLY A 262 -10.62 -8.79 11.20
C GLY A 262 -9.33 -8.37 11.88
N SER A 263 -8.17 -8.55 11.23
CA SER A 263 -6.87 -8.30 11.83
C SER A 263 -5.84 -7.82 10.80
N GLN A 264 -4.86 -7.05 11.27
CA GLN A 264 -3.68 -6.59 10.51
C GLN A 264 -2.38 -7.26 11.02
N ASP A 265 -2.46 -8.49 11.51
CA ASP A 265 -1.33 -9.19 12.14
C ASP A 265 -0.09 -9.25 11.24
N THR A 266 -0.28 -9.52 9.95
CA THR A 266 0.82 -9.58 8.97
C THR A 266 1.54 -8.24 8.84
N ILE A 267 0.80 -7.14 8.82
CA ILE A 267 1.37 -5.78 8.73
C ILE A 267 2.05 -5.39 10.04
N VAL A 268 1.47 -5.74 11.18
CA VAL A 268 2.08 -5.51 12.50
C VAL A 268 3.39 -6.30 12.62
N ALA A 269 3.43 -7.56 12.18
CA ALA A 269 4.65 -8.36 12.15
C ALA A 269 5.73 -7.74 11.23
N LEU A 270 5.35 -7.29 10.02
CA LEU A 270 6.25 -6.57 9.13
C LEU A 270 6.81 -5.31 9.80
N SER A 271 5.95 -4.50 10.43
CA SER A 271 6.38 -3.30 11.17
C SER A 271 7.39 -3.65 12.28
N GLY A 272 7.21 -4.78 12.96
CA GLY A 272 8.16 -5.31 13.95
C GLY A 272 9.52 -5.63 13.33
N HIS A 273 9.56 -6.30 12.18
CA HIS A 273 10.81 -6.59 11.47
C HIS A 273 11.52 -5.31 10.98
N LEU A 274 10.76 -4.35 10.43
CA LEU A 274 11.31 -3.06 10.04
C LEU A 274 11.90 -2.30 11.23
N LYS A 275 11.24 -2.34 12.39
CA LYS A 275 11.75 -1.74 13.62
C LYS A 275 13.03 -2.44 14.09
N THR A 276 13.09 -3.77 14.05
CA THR A 276 14.30 -4.53 14.38
C THR A 276 15.46 -4.13 13.46
N CYS A 277 15.23 -4.10 12.16
CA CYS A 277 16.22 -3.68 11.19
C CYS A 277 16.76 -2.27 11.50
N LEU A 278 15.87 -1.31 11.74
CA LEU A 278 16.24 0.08 11.99
C LEU A 278 17.01 0.27 13.31
N LEU A 279 16.59 -0.41 14.40
CA LEU A 279 17.15 -0.21 15.73
C LEU A 279 18.49 -0.92 15.95
N TYR A 280 18.71 -2.07 15.31
CA TYR A 280 19.89 -2.89 15.56
C TYR A 280 20.96 -2.79 14.48
N THR A 281 20.62 -2.31 13.29
CA THR A 281 21.56 -2.16 12.17
C THR A 281 21.98 -0.71 11.93
N SER A 282 21.29 0.26 12.53
CA SER A 282 21.67 1.66 12.45
C SER A 282 22.69 1.99 13.55
N PRO A 283 23.85 2.62 13.24
CA PRO A 283 24.75 3.13 14.25
C PRO A 283 24.00 4.10 15.17
N SER A 284 23.78 3.70 16.40
CA SER A 284 23.17 4.58 17.40
C SER A 284 24.26 5.38 18.13
N PRO A 285 23.95 6.53 18.74
CA PRO A 285 24.87 7.22 19.63
C PRO A 285 25.41 6.33 20.75
N ARG A 286 24.68 5.27 21.13
CA ARG A 286 25.11 4.27 22.09
C ARG A 286 26.32 3.47 21.59
N ASP A 287 26.45 3.26 20.29
CA ASP A 287 27.55 2.51 19.68
C ASP A 287 28.78 3.40 19.43
N SER A 288 28.62 4.71 19.39
CA SER A 288 29.75 5.66 19.27
C SER A 288 30.58 5.76 20.55
N ASP A 289 29.99 5.36 21.68
CA ASP A 289 30.68 5.34 22.98
C ASP A 289 31.32 3.97 23.29
N GLN A 290 31.26 3.01 22.36
CA GLN A 290 31.89 1.69 22.49
C GLN A 290 33.27 1.63 21.83
#